data_3d62c8949be8e1663f3f45378340e42e
#
_entry.id   3d62c8949be8e1663f3f45378340e42e
#
_cell.length_a   1.000
_cell.length_b   1.000
_cell.length_c   1.000
_cell.angle_alpha   90.00
_cell.angle_beta   90.00
_cell.angle_gamma   90.00
#
_symmetry.space_group_name_H-M   'P 1'
#
loop_
_entity.id
_entity.type
_entity.pdbx_description
1 polymer ?
#
loop_
_entity_poly.entity_id
_entity_poly.type
_entity_poly.pdbx_seq_one_letter_code
_entity_poly.pdbx_strand_id
1 'polypeptide(L)'
;MIAAEKSKTKEAIGKFIGIKQRRVLLLADELSELSSAILNAGLSNLSKNPYFQMVGMSNPNSRFDAFGEWATPKNGWDSIDANTEDEWVTKWNGKYIRLDGERSPNILAGEVIYPWLPTQEKLDEDKALLGVESRGYMRMVRAVFFDSDETTGIYSENELTSSGSLGKVNWQGNSVMLAGLDPSFTNGGDRTCL
;
A
#
# COMPACT_ATOMS: atom_id res chain seq x y z
N MET A 1 22.30 9.19 -1.97
CA MET A 1 21.26 8.49 -1.22
C MET A 1 20.60 9.48 -0.25
N ILE A 2 19.28 9.51 -0.19
CA ILE A 2 18.54 10.32 0.77
C ILE A 2 17.85 9.32 1.72
N ALA A 3 18.21 9.36 3.00
CA ALA A 3 17.46 8.60 4.01
C ALA A 3 16.19 9.39 4.37
N ALA A 4 15.04 8.74 4.29
CA ALA A 4 13.74 9.35 4.53
C ALA A 4 13.06 8.60 5.69
N GLU A 5 13.39 8.98 6.91
CA GLU A 5 12.72 8.46 8.11
C GLU A 5 11.41 9.21 8.36
N LYS A 6 10.37 8.50 8.78
CA LYS A 6 9.06 9.12 9.15
C LYS A 6 9.23 10.26 10.18
N SER A 7 10.17 10.11 11.11
CA SER A 7 10.49 11.12 12.14
C SER A 7 11.11 12.41 11.58
N LYS A 8 11.71 12.37 10.39
CA LYS A 8 12.42 13.50 9.76
C LYS A 8 11.76 13.96 8.46
N THR A 9 10.45 13.82 8.36
CA THR A 9 9.67 14.12 7.16
C THR A 9 9.98 15.51 6.58
N LYS A 10 10.07 16.56 7.40
CA LYS A 10 10.32 17.94 6.94
C LYS A 10 11.71 18.08 6.28
N GLU A 11 12.72 17.44 6.86
CA GLU A 11 14.08 17.47 6.32
C GLU A 11 14.17 16.70 4.99
N ALA A 12 13.53 15.52 4.93
CA ALA A 12 13.45 14.73 3.70
C ALA A 12 12.75 15.50 2.57
N ILE A 13 11.61 16.13 2.85
CA ILE A 13 10.88 16.98 1.89
C ILE A 13 11.79 18.09 1.35
N GLY A 14 12.53 18.79 2.24
CA GLY A 14 13.47 19.84 1.83
C GLY A 14 14.54 19.35 0.86
N LYS A 15 15.07 18.15 1.08
CA LYS A 15 16.06 17.53 0.17
C LYS A 15 15.46 17.22 -1.21
N PHE A 16 14.21 16.72 -1.28
CA PHE A 16 13.53 16.44 -2.55
C PHE A 16 13.22 17.72 -3.33
N ILE A 17 12.78 18.78 -2.66
CA ILE A 17 12.46 20.07 -3.31
C ILE A 17 13.72 20.71 -3.92
N GLY A 18 14.90 20.44 -3.36
CA GLY A 18 16.19 20.95 -3.85
C GLY A 18 16.70 20.30 -5.13
N ILE A 19 16.14 19.19 -5.59
CA ILE A 19 16.62 18.47 -6.78
C ILE A 19 16.21 19.23 -8.05
N LYS A 20 17.20 19.80 -8.77
CA LYS A 20 17.00 20.55 -10.02
C LYS A 20 17.90 20.00 -11.12
N GLN A 21 17.69 18.75 -11.48
CA GLN A 21 18.47 18.08 -12.53
C GLN A 21 17.63 17.85 -13.78
N ARG A 22 18.28 17.83 -14.96
CA ARG A 22 17.59 17.58 -16.24
C ARG A 22 16.98 16.18 -16.30
N ARG A 23 17.66 15.18 -15.76
CA ARG A 23 17.19 13.79 -15.70
C ARG A 23 17.20 13.34 -14.25
N VAL A 24 16.11 12.82 -13.79
CA VAL A 24 15.97 12.32 -12.41
C VAL A 24 15.34 10.94 -12.45
N LEU A 25 16.03 9.97 -11.87
CA LEU A 25 15.47 8.65 -11.54
C LEU A 25 15.37 8.56 -10.01
N LEU A 26 14.17 8.45 -9.51
CA LEU A 26 13.90 8.20 -8.11
C LEU A 26 13.70 6.70 -7.90
N LEU A 27 14.57 6.09 -7.12
CA LEU A 27 14.42 4.72 -6.66
C LEU A 27 14.00 4.76 -5.20
N ALA A 28 12.82 4.25 -4.91
CA ALA A 28 12.28 4.17 -3.55
C ALA A 28 12.25 2.69 -3.15
N ASP A 29 13.14 2.32 -2.24
CA ASP A 29 13.14 1.02 -1.58
C ASP A 29 12.28 1.09 -0.32
N GLU A 30 11.61 0.00 0.03
CA GLU A 30 10.67 -0.08 1.16
C GLU A 30 9.63 1.05 1.12
N LEU A 31 9.02 1.28 -0.05
CA LEU A 31 8.09 2.40 -0.27
C LEU A 31 6.89 2.41 0.70
N SER A 32 6.46 1.25 1.22
CA SER A 32 5.41 1.15 2.25
C SER A 32 5.79 1.86 3.56
N GLU A 33 7.09 1.97 3.86
CA GLU A 33 7.58 2.67 5.05
C GLU A 33 7.76 4.17 4.85
N LEU A 34 7.68 4.64 3.61
CA LEU A 34 7.79 6.06 3.30
C LEU A 34 6.52 6.80 3.71
N SER A 35 6.68 7.99 4.27
CA SER A 35 5.52 8.88 4.49
C SER A 35 4.93 9.35 3.15
N SER A 36 3.61 9.25 2.99
CA SER A 36 2.90 9.77 1.81
C SER A 36 3.19 11.27 1.56
N ALA A 37 3.46 12.04 2.61
CA ALA A 37 3.84 13.45 2.48
C ALA A 37 5.18 13.63 1.77
N ILE A 38 6.16 12.75 2.00
CA ILE A 38 7.47 12.77 1.34
C ILE A 38 7.29 12.40 -0.15
N LEU A 39 6.53 11.34 -0.41
CA LEU A 39 6.23 10.90 -1.76
C LEU A 39 5.56 12.03 -2.57
N ASN A 40 4.50 12.62 -2.03
CA ASN A 40 3.75 13.70 -2.68
C ASN A 40 4.60 14.95 -2.92
N ALA A 41 5.48 15.31 -1.99
CA ALA A 41 6.42 16.42 -2.17
C ALA A 41 7.43 16.15 -3.29
N GLY A 42 7.97 14.93 -3.35
CA GLY A 42 8.85 14.49 -4.43
C GLY A 42 8.16 14.58 -5.79
N LEU A 43 6.95 13.99 -5.88
CA LEU A 43 6.16 13.96 -7.11
C LEU A 43 5.75 15.37 -7.57
N SER A 44 5.27 16.23 -6.68
CA SER A 44 4.84 17.59 -7.04
C SER A 44 5.99 18.46 -7.57
N ASN A 45 7.20 18.23 -7.06
CA ASN A 45 8.40 18.95 -7.52
C ASN A 45 8.95 18.40 -8.84
N LEU A 46 8.90 17.09 -9.03
CA LEU A 46 9.56 16.39 -10.13
C LEU A 46 8.63 16.07 -11.30
N SER A 47 7.31 16.03 -11.09
CA SER A 47 6.31 15.66 -12.11
C SER A 47 6.31 16.58 -13.34
N LYS A 48 6.77 17.81 -13.22
CA LYS A 48 6.92 18.75 -14.34
C LYS A 48 8.17 18.51 -15.18
N ASN A 49 9.08 17.65 -14.71
CA ASN A 49 10.28 17.28 -15.45
C ASN A 49 9.96 16.15 -16.44
N PRO A 50 10.06 16.35 -17.77
CA PRO A 50 9.72 15.33 -18.76
C PRO A 50 10.66 14.11 -18.74
N TYR A 51 11.81 14.23 -18.06
CA TYR A 51 12.78 13.14 -17.89
C TYR A 51 12.80 12.60 -16.47
N PHE A 52 11.73 12.80 -15.72
CA PHE A 52 11.55 12.19 -14.41
C PHE A 52 10.99 10.78 -14.53
N GLN A 53 11.62 9.86 -13.83
CA GLN A 53 11.15 8.49 -13.68
C GLN A 53 11.19 8.11 -12.21
N MET A 54 10.25 7.30 -11.79
CA MET A 54 10.21 6.75 -10.44
C MET A 54 9.98 5.24 -10.50
N VAL A 55 10.75 4.52 -9.69
CA VAL A 55 10.56 3.10 -9.43
C VAL A 55 10.41 2.93 -7.91
N GLY A 56 9.33 2.33 -7.48
CA GLY A 56 9.08 1.98 -6.08
C GLY A 56 9.07 0.47 -5.91
N MET A 57 9.72 -0.01 -4.86
CA MET A 57 9.75 -1.42 -4.47
C MET A 57 9.34 -1.53 -3.01
N SER A 58 8.50 -2.51 -2.70
CA SER A 58 8.14 -2.83 -1.32
C SER A 58 7.33 -4.12 -1.26
N ASN A 59 7.23 -4.72 -0.08
CA ASN A 59 6.17 -5.65 0.21
C ASN A 59 4.84 -4.89 0.38
N PRO A 60 3.72 -5.40 -0.12
CA PRO A 60 2.42 -4.77 0.04
C PRO A 60 1.95 -4.91 1.50
N ASN A 61 1.92 -3.81 2.24
CA ASN A 61 1.43 -3.80 3.61
C ASN A 61 -0.05 -3.41 3.67
N SER A 62 -0.40 -2.29 3.04
CA SER A 62 -1.76 -1.75 3.03
C SER A 62 -2.02 -1.02 1.71
N ARG A 63 -3.28 -0.99 1.28
CA ARG A 63 -3.71 -0.14 0.14
C ARG A 63 -3.63 1.35 0.46
N PHE A 64 -3.52 1.71 1.75
CA PHE A 64 -3.53 3.09 2.25
C PHE A 64 -2.15 3.63 2.59
N ASP A 65 -1.09 2.81 2.56
CA ASP A 65 0.28 3.31 2.70
C ASP A 65 0.82 3.93 1.40
N ALA A 66 2.02 4.50 1.43
CA ALA A 66 2.60 5.15 0.26
C ALA A 66 2.78 4.19 -0.93
N PHE A 67 3.06 2.91 -0.69
CA PHE A 67 3.19 1.92 -1.74
C PHE A 67 1.83 1.54 -2.34
N GLY A 68 0.81 1.30 -1.50
CA GLY A 68 -0.56 1.03 -1.95
C GLY A 68 -1.16 2.21 -2.72
N GLU A 69 -0.91 3.43 -2.25
CA GLU A 69 -1.31 4.66 -2.94
C GLU A 69 -0.66 4.77 -4.33
N TRP A 70 0.63 4.43 -4.43
CA TRP A 70 1.38 4.41 -5.68
C TRP A 70 0.95 3.29 -6.61
N ALA A 71 0.64 2.12 -6.07
CA ALA A 71 0.19 0.93 -6.80
C ALA A 71 -1.29 0.98 -7.23
N THR A 72 -2.09 1.92 -6.70
CA THR A 72 -3.54 1.99 -6.97
C THR A 72 -3.83 1.86 -8.47
N PRO A 73 -4.68 0.90 -8.89
CA PRO A 73 -5.08 0.74 -10.29
C PRO A 73 -5.74 2.00 -10.85
N LYS A 74 -5.62 2.21 -12.17
CA LYS A 74 -6.14 3.40 -12.84
C LYS A 74 -7.63 3.65 -12.59
N ASN A 75 -8.40 2.57 -12.53
CA ASN A 75 -9.85 2.63 -12.34
C ASN A 75 -10.27 2.23 -10.90
N GLY A 76 -9.33 2.25 -9.93
CA GLY A 76 -9.56 1.84 -8.55
C GLY A 76 -9.33 0.35 -8.31
N TRP A 77 -9.24 -0.04 -7.04
CA TRP A 77 -8.96 -1.41 -6.62
C TRP A 77 -10.05 -2.40 -7.02
N ASP A 78 -11.30 -1.97 -7.12
CA ASP A 78 -12.44 -2.80 -7.54
C ASP A 78 -12.41 -3.16 -9.04
N SER A 79 -11.51 -2.55 -9.82
CA SER A 79 -11.37 -2.82 -11.25
C SER A 79 -10.45 -4.00 -11.58
N ILE A 80 -9.77 -4.56 -10.60
CA ILE A 80 -8.84 -5.68 -10.74
C ILE A 80 -9.07 -6.71 -9.64
N ASP A 81 -8.60 -7.93 -9.88
CA ASP A 81 -8.41 -8.92 -8.81
C ASP A 81 -6.93 -8.96 -8.42
N ALA A 82 -6.58 -8.27 -7.34
CA ALA A 82 -5.22 -8.18 -6.84
C ALA A 82 -4.63 -9.54 -6.38
N ASN A 83 -5.44 -10.59 -6.24
CA ASN A 83 -4.99 -11.95 -5.90
C ASN A 83 -4.50 -12.73 -7.11
N THR A 84 -5.03 -12.42 -8.30
CA THR A 84 -4.79 -13.18 -9.53
C THR A 84 -4.04 -12.38 -10.58
N GLU A 85 -4.18 -11.06 -10.62
CA GLU A 85 -3.49 -10.20 -11.58
C GLU A 85 -2.08 -9.88 -11.12
N ASP A 86 -1.10 -10.06 -12.02
CA ASP A 86 0.32 -9.82 -11.74
C ASP A 86 0.77 -8.44 -12.19
N GLU A 87 0.02 -7.77 -13.06
CA GLU A 87 0.37 -6.44 -13.55
C GLU A 87 -0.85 -5.60 -13.92
N TRP A 88 -0.75 -4.29 -13.67
CA TRP A 88 -1.77 -3.32 -14.08
C TRP A 88 -1.20 -1.93 -14.31
N VAL A 89 -1.99 -1.09 -14.96
CA VAL A 89 -1.69 0.34 -15.10
C VAL A 89 -2.19 1.08 -13.86
N THR A 90 -1.31 1.85 -13.23
CA THR A 90 -1.66 2.61 -12.03
C THR A 90 -2.36 3.93 -12.35
N LYS A 91 -3.02 4.56 -11.36
CA LYS A 91 -3.62 5.91 -11.48
C LYS A 91 -2.61 6.99 -11.90
N TRP A 92 -1.33 6.72 -11.72
CA TRP A 92 -0.22 7.60 -12.12
C TRP A 92 0.28 7.35 -13.54
N ASN A 93 -0.44 6.53 -14.33
CA ASN A 93 -0.03 6.04 -15.65
C ASN A 93 1.30 5.28 -15.65
N GLY A 94 1.72 4.77 -14.50
CA GLY A 94 2.83 3.84 -14.37
C GLY A 94 2.35 2.39 -14.52
N LYS A 95 3.30 1.46 -14.46
CA LYS A 95 3.03 0.02 -14.46
C LYS A 95 3.34 -0.54 -13.07
N TYR A 96 2.41 -1.27 -12.49
CA TYR A 96 2.64 -2.12 -11.34
C TYR A 96 2.99 -3.53 -11.82
N ILE A 97 3.91 -4.18 -11.15
CA ILE A 97 4.28 -5.57 -11.39
C ILE A 97 4.34 -6.27 -10.03
N ARG A 98 3.57 -7.33 -9.88
CA ARG A 98 3.59 -8.21 -8.71
C ARG A 98 4.60 -9.33 -8.95
N LEU A 99 5.47 -9.54 -7.99
CA LEU A 99 6.42 -10.64 -7.98
C LEU A 99 5.93 -11.71 -6.99
N ASP A 100 5.06 -12.60 -7.44
CA ASP A 100 4.52 -13.69 -6.63
C ASP A 100 5.60 -14.78 -6.45
N GLY A 101 5.98 -15.06 -5.20
CA GLY A 101 6.99 -16.07 -4.87
C GLY A 101 6.59 -17.49 -5.30
N GLU A 102 5.29 -17.84 -5.30
CA GLU A 102 4.81 -19.13 -5.80
C GLU A 102 5.02 -19.29 -7.31
N ARG A 103 5.24 -18.18 -8.02
CA ARG A 103 5.50 -18.14 -9.46
C ARG A 103 6.95 -17.84 -9.78
N SER A 104 7.85 -18.04 -8.82
CA SER A 104 9.29 -17.94 -9.05
C SER A 104 9.73 -18.83 -10.21
N PRO A 105 10.67 -18.38 -11.07
CA PRO A 105 11.22 -19.19 -12.14
C PRO A 105 11.73 -20.56 -11.70
N ASN A 106 12.33 -20.66 -10.49
CA ASN A 106 12.79 -21.94 -9.94
C ASN A 106 11.63 -22.91 -9.68
N ILE A 107 10.51 -22.39 -9.16
CA ILE A 107 9.33 -23.19 -8.85
C ILE A 107 8.65 -23.63 -10.13
N LEU A 108 8.48 -22.72 -11.09
CA LEU A 108 7.86 -23.03 -12.38
C LEU A 108 8.65 -24.03 -13.22
N ALA A 109 9.98 -24.00 -13.11
CA ALA A 109 10.87 -24.94 -13.80
C ALA A 109 11.02 -26.29 -13.08
N GLY A 110 10.68 -26.36 -11.77
CA GLY A 110 10.90 -27.52 -10.93
C GLY A 110 12.38 -27.79 -10.59
N GLU A 111 13.26 -26.81 -10.83
CA GLU A 111 14.69 -26.87 -10.55
C GLU A 111 15.26 -25.49 -10.18
N VAL A 112 16.42 -25.45 -9.52
CA VAL A 112 17.06 -24.21 -9.12
C VAL A 112 17.86 -23.63 -10.28
N ILE A 113 17.25 -22.74 -11.06
CA ILE A 113 17.90 -21.99 -12.16
C ILE A 113 18.68 -20.80 -11.59
N TYR A 114 18.07 -20.10 -10.63
CA TYR A 114 18.61 -18.88 -10.02
C TYR A 114 18.74 -19.06 -8.50
N PRO A 115 19.97 -19.22 -7.95
CA PRO A 115 20.16 -19.51 -6.51
C PRO A 115 19.63 -18.45 -5.55
N TRP A 116 19.40 -17.20 -6.03
CA TRP A 116 18.90 -16.08 -5.23
C TRP A 116 17.38 -15.91 -5.26
N LEU A 117 16.67 -16.69 -6.09
CA LEU A 117 15.21 -16.68 -6.12
C LEU A 117 14.61 -17.77 -5.23
N PRO A 118 13.35 -17.62 -4.79
CA PRO A 118 12.65 -18.63 -4.00
C PRO A 118 12.70 -20.02 -4.67
N THR A 119 13.01 -21.02 -3.84
CA THR A 119 12.99 -22.44 -4.23
C THR A 119 11.74 -23.11 -3.70
N GLN A 120 11.41 -24.31 -4.20
CA GLN A 120 10.28 -25.09 -3.70
C GLN A 120 10.44 -25.42 -2.20
N GLU A 121 11.65 -25.78 -1.76
CA GLU A 121 11.94 -26.06 -0.36
C GLU A 121 11.62 -24.86 0.53
N LYS A 122 12.11 -23.67 0.13
CA LYS A 122 11.83 -22.43 0.87
C LYS A 122 10.36 -22.09 0.90
N LEU A 123 9.65 -22.29 -0.23
CA LEU A 123 8.21 -22.09 -0.30
C LEU A 123 7.45 -23.00 0.67
N ASP A 124 7.83 -24.26 0.76
CA ASP A 124 7.19 -25.25 1.64
C ASP A 124 7.45 -24.93 3.11
N GLU A 125 8.66 -24.45 3.45
CA GLU A 125 8.98 -23.93 4.79
C GLU A 125 8.09 -22.72 5.14
N ASP A 126 7.97 -21.75 4.24
CA ASP A 126 7.15 -20.55 4.45
C ASP A 126 5.65 -20.88 4.59
N LYS A 127 5.17 -21.87 3.82
CA LYS A 127 3.79 -22.40 3.96
C LYS A 127 3.57 -23.06 5.33
N ALA A 128 4.53 -23.83 5.80
CA ALA A 128 4.44 -24.48 7.10
C ALA A 128 4.53 -23.48 8.26
N LEU A 129 5.40 -22.47 8.14
CA LEU A 129 5.64 -21.49 9.19
C LEU A 129 4.52 -20.46 9.29
N LEU A 130 4.08 -19.91 8.16
CA LEU A 130 3.14 -18.78 8.11
C LEU A 130 1.68 -19.24 7.97
N GLY A 131 1.44 -20.37 7.30
CA GLY A 131 0.11 -20.80 6.87
C GLY A 131 -0.33 -20.08 5.61
N VAL A 132 -0.81 -20.82 4.62
CA VAL A 132 -1.11 -20.33 3.25
C VAL A 132 -2.21 -19.27 3.20
N GLU A 133 -3.16 -19.31 4.14
CA GLU A 133 -4.27 -18.35 4.23
C GLU A 133 -3.91 -17.15 5.12
N SER A 134 -2.72 -17.14 5.71
CA SER A 134 -2.33 -16.05 6.59
C SER A 134 -1.98 -14.79 5.81
N ARG A 135 -2.25 -13.66 6.43
CA ARG A 135 -1.85 -12.35 5.94
C ARG A 135 -0.34 -12.24 5.72
N GLY A 136 0.44 -12.86 6.62
CA GLY A 136 1.89 -12.91 6.51
C GLY A 136 2.34 -13.59 5.22
N TYR A 137 1.78 -14.76 4.93
CA TYR A 137 2.10 -15.50 3.71
C TYR A 137 1.68 -14.75 2.44
N MET A 138 0.45 -14.26 2.41
CA MET A 138 -0.08 -13.53 1.26
C MET A 138 0.76 -12.28 0.95
N ARG A 139 1.17 -11.55 1.97
CA ARG A 139 1.98 -10.35 1.82
C ARG A 139 3.44 -10.63 1.48
N MET A 140 4.08 -11.53 2.23
CA MET A 140 5.53 -11.74 2.15
C MET A 140 5.94 -12.67 1.02
N VAL A 141 5.09 -13.64 0.68
CA VAL A 141 5.37 -14.65 -0.34
C VAL A 141 4.64 -14.33 -1.64
N ARG A 142 3.34 -14.05 -1.55
CA ARG A 142 2.52 -13.84 -2.74
C ARG A 142 2.42 -12.38 -3.20
N ALA A 143 2.96 -11.44 -2.44
CA ALA A 143 2.93 -10.00 -2.73
C ALA A 143 1.53 -9.45 -3.05
N VAL A 144 0.53 -9.82 -2.21
CA VAL A 144 -0.87 -9.41 -2.35
C VAL A 144 -1.20 -8.26 -1.42
N PHE A 145 -1.86 -7.21 -1.93
CA PHE A 145 -2.45 -6.14 -1.12
C PHE A 145 -3.75 -6.59 -0.46
N PHE A 146 -3.90 -6.26 0.81
CA PHE A 146 -5.14 -6.47 1.54
C PHE A 146 -6.03 -5.23 1.53
N ASP A 147 -7.35 -5.45 1.58
CA ASP A 147 -8.36 -4.39 1.57
C ASP A 147 -8.42 -3.61 2.87
N SER A 148 -8.10 -4.28 3.98
CA SER A 148 -8.22 -3.70 5.32
C SER A 148 -6.97 -3.90 6.15
N ASP A 149 -6.63 -2.91 6.95
CA ASP A 149 -5.75 -3.07 8.11
C ASP A 149 -6.53 -3.79 9.21
N GLU A 150 -6.74 -5.13 9.06
CA GLU A 150 -7.43 -5.94 10.08
C GLU A 150 -6.77 -5.87 11.46
N THR A 151 -5.54 -5.35 11.54
CA THR A 151 -4.86 -5.16 12.83
C THR A 151 -5.32 -3.93 13.58
N THR A 152 -5.98 -2.97 12.92
CA THR A 152 -6.42 -1.71 13.51
C THR A 152 -7.90 -1.38 13.27
N GLY A 153 -8.53 -2.02 12.28
CA GLY A 153 -9.94 -1.80 11.96
C GLY A 153 -10.85 -2.82 12.65
N ILE A 154 -11.87 -2.35 13.36
CA ILE A 154 -12.92 -3.19 13.94
C ILE A 154 -13.84 -3.74 12.82
N TYR A 155 -13.90 -3.06 11.67
CA TYR A 155 -14.74 -3.39 10.53
C TYR A 155 -13.93 -3.38 9.23
N SER A 156 -14.25 -4.29 8.32
CA SER A 156 -13.75 -4.27 6.95
C SER A 156 -14.48 -3.21 6.11
N GLU A 157 -13.86 -2.74 5.02
CA GLU A 157 -14.49 -1.79 4.09
C GLU A 157 -15.79 -2.35 3.51
N ASN A 158 -15.83 -3.64 3.20
CA ASN A 158 -17.03 -4.33 2.72
C ASN A 158 -18.15 -4.32 3.76
N GLU A 159 -17.85 -4.51 5.04
CA GLU A 159 -18.83 -4.44 6.13
C GLU A 159 -19.37 -3.02 6.30
N LEU A 160 -18.50 -2.01 6.22
CA LEU A 160 -18.90 -0.60 6.27
C LEU A 160 -19.77 -0.22 5.07
N THR A 161 -19.37 -0.63 3.87
CA THR A 161 -20.12 -0.34 2.64
C THR A 161 -21.48 -1.06 2.64
N SER A 162 -21.53 -2.32 3.02
CA SER A 162 -22.80 -3.07 3.11
C SER A 162 -23.70 -2.51 4.20
N SER A 163 -23.14 -2.09 5.33
CA SER A 163 -23.90 -1.44 6.41
C SER A 163 -24.38 -0.03 6.02
N GLY A 164 -23.58 0.73 5.26
CA GLY A 164 -23.95 2.05 4.73
C GLY A 164 -25.05 2.00 3.67
N SER A 165 -25.31 0.84 3.05
CA SER A 165 -26.40 0.62 2.11
C SER A 165 -27.73 0.27 2.78
N LEU A 166 -27.77 0.08 4.10
CA LEU A 166 -29.01 -0.10 4.85
C LEU A 166 -29.90 1.13 4.63
N GLY A 167 -31.10 0.89 4.12
CA GLY A 167 -32.08 1.94 3.82
C GLY A 167 -32.44 2.81 5.02
N LYS A 168 -33.45 3.65 4.88
CA LYS A 168 -33.86 4.61 5.92
C LYS A 168 -33.99 3.97 7.29
N VAL A 169 -33.21 4.51 8.26
CA VAL A 169 -33.33 4.11 9.67
C VAL A 169 -34.76 4.45 10.15
N ASN A 170 -35.46 3.45 10.64
CA ASN A 170 -36.79 3.64 11.22
C ASN A 170 -36.65 3.87 12.74
N TRP A 171 -36.69 5.14 13.14
CA TRP A 171 -36.60 5.52 14.54
C TRP A 171 -37.90 5.16 15.27
N GLN A 172 -37.79 4.37 16.30
CA GLN A 172 -38.92 4.04 17.19
C GLN A 172 -38.78 4.82 18.51
N GLY A 173 -39.84 5.53 18.89
CA GLY A 173 -39.92 6.24 20.15
C GLY A 173 -39.58 7.73 20.07
N ASN A 174 -39.53 8.39 21.22
CA ASN A 174 -39.19 9.79 21.32
C ASN A 174 -37.70 10.01 20.97
N SER A 175 -37.42 10.97 20.08
CA SER A 175 -36.05 11.31 19.71
C SER A 175 -35.34 11.98 20.90
N VAL A 176 -34.23 11.40 21.33
CA VAL A 176 -33.28 12.00 22.25
C VAL A 176 -32.05 12.39 21.47
N MET A 177 -31.65 13.63 21.55
CA MET A 177 -30.44 14.11 20.89
C MET A 177 -29.24 13.79 21.79
N LEU A 178 -28.33 12.95 21.31
CA LEU A 178 -27.08 12.63 21.97
C LEU A 178 -25.94 13.13 21.09
N ALA A 179 -25.01 13.84 21.67
CA ALA A 179 -23.76 14.24 21.04
C ALA A 179 -22.60 13.60 21.74
N GLY A 180 -21.74 12.91 20.99
CA GLY A 180 -20.47 12.36 21.46
C GLY A 180 -19.34 13.18 20.86
N LEU A 181 -18.38 13.61 21.68
CA LEU A 181 -17.18 14.29 21.22
C LEU A 181 -15.98 13.36 21.43
N ASP A 182 -15.28 13.06 20.37
CA ASP A 182 -13.97 12.39 20.39
C ASP A 182 -12.88 13.42 20.07
N PRO A 183 -12.27 14.05 21.11
CA PRO A 183 -11.28 15.08 20.89
C PRO A 183 -9.93 14.48 20.51
N SER A 184 -9.35 14.93 19.42
CA SER A 184 -7.96 14.64 19.07
C SER A 184 -7.01 15.52 19.88
N PHE A 185 -6.11 14.90 20.64
CA PHE A 185 -5.15 15.60 21.51
C PHE A 185 -3.75 15.73 20.90
N THR A 186 -3.52 15.26 19.68
CA THR A 186 -2.20 15.26 19.04
C THR A 186 -2.17 16.08 17.76
N ASN A 187 -1.14 16.91 17.62
CA ASN A 187 -0.85 17.57 16.35
C ASN A 187 -0.47 16.51 15.28
N GLY A 188 -1.37 16.27 14.34
CA GLY A 188 -1.19 15.26 13.29
C GLY A 188 -1.84 13.90 13.59
N GLY A 189 -2.62 13.78 14.68
CA GLY A 189 -3.51 12.67 14.95
C GLY A 189 -4.84 12.76 14.19
N ASP A 190 -5.75 11.84 14.50
CA ASP A 190 -7.08 11.79 13.92
C ASP A 190 -7.85 13.10 14.14
N ARG A 191 -8.77 13.40 13.22
CA ARG A 191 -9.60 14.60 13.34
C ARG A 191 -10.60 14.43 14.47
N THR A 192 -10.84 15.51 15.23
CA THR A 192 -11.94 15.54 16.19
C THR A 192 -13.27 15.29 15.46
N CYS A 193 -14.01 14.30 15.92
CA CYS A 193 -15.34 13.96 15.42
C CYS A 193 -16.41 14.41 16.42
N LEU A 194 -17.54 14.90 15.90
CA LEU A 194 -18.71 15.33 16.66
C LEU A 194 -19.92 14.58 16.14
#